data_f10103cf7d38406661bdfe5d86ee99b8
#
_entry.id   f10103cf7d38406661bdfe5d86ee99b8
#
_cell.length_a   1.000
_cell.length_b   1.000
_cell.length_c   1.000
_cell.angle_alpha   90.00
_cell.angle_beta   90.00
_cell.angle_gamma   90.00
#
_symmetry.space_group_name_H-M   'P 1'
#
loop_
_entity.id
_entity.type
_entity.pdbx_description
1 polymer ?
#
loop_
_entity_poly.entity_id
_entity_poly.type
_entity_poly.pdbx_seq_one_letter_code
_entity_poly.pdbx_strand_id
1 'polypeptide(L)'
;RKNLVITEFDWKFVREATEINEYMSEYARNVLNGAAAMHGVSCDIKVMGAANSMTSSPEMMARIRRVTEEDLHMKVSREDSLHSGGSEDVSYMVNRVQEHGGEASFMRLLTPEAGPGHSRTFDIGEEALPTGVKIFCGTVYDIMGTER
;
A
#
# COMPACT_ATOMS: atom_id res chain seq x y z
N ARG A 1 -22.57 -33.68 -9.50
CA ARG A 1 -22.25 -32.40 -8.88
C ARG A 1 -21.73 -31.48 -9.97
N LYS A 2 -22.36 -30.33 -10.17
CA LYS A 2 -21.82 -29.28 -11.04
C LYS A 2 -20.77 -28.49 -10.23
N ASN A 3 -19.55 -28.41 -10.74
CA ASN A 3 -18.53 -27.59 -10.16
C ASN A 3 -18.68 -26.16 -10.71
N LEU A 4 -18.90 -25.19 -9.85
CA LEU A 4 -18.78 -23.79 -10.20
C LEU A 4 -17.31 -23.40 -10.01
N VAL A 5 -16.62 -23.06 -11.10
CA VAL A 5 -15.25 -22.55 -11.06
C VAL A 5 -15.33 -21.04 -11.19
N ILE A 6 -15.05 -20.32 -10.11
CA ILE A 6 -14.84 -18.88 -10.15
C ILE A 6 -13.34 -18.69 -10.34
N THR A 7 -12.92 -18.25 -11.51
CA THR A 7 -11.51 -18.18 -11.89
C THR A 7 -10.78 -16.96 -11.32
N GLU A 8 -11.49 -15.90 -11.02
CA GLU A 8 -10.94 -14.71 -10.36
C GLU A 8 -12.01 -14.01 -9.53
N PHE A 9 -11.79 -13.88 -8.25
CA PHE A 9 -12.55 -13.00 -7.38
C PHE A 9 -11.56 -12.16 -6.59
N ASP A 10 -11.41 -10.89 -7.01
CA ASP A 10 -10.53 -9.93 -6.35
C ASP A 10 -11.37 -9.09 -5.37
N TRP A 11 -11.32 -9.41 -4.06
CA TRP A 11 -11.82 -8.50 -3.03
C TRP A 11 -10.68 -7.67 -2.48
N LYS A 12 -10.70 -6.40 -2.74
CA LYS A 12 -9.78 -5.44 -2.12
C LYS A 12 -10.42 -4.84 -0.89
N PHE A 13 -10.05 -5.33 0.26
CA PHE A 13 -10.39 -4.70 1.53
C PHE A 13 -9.33 -3.66 1.85
N VAL A 14 -9.64 -2.45 1.46
CA VAL A 14 -8.76 -1.31 1.60
C VAL A 14 -9.17 -0.53 2.84
N ARG A 15 -8.26 -0.37 3.80
CA ARG A 15 -8.30 0.62 4.88
C ARG A 15 -8.43 0.16 6.31
N GLU A 16 -8.47 -1.11 6.62
CA GLU A 16 -8.77 -1.49 7.99
C GLU A 16 -7.58 -2.23 8.63
N ALA A 17 -7.55 -2.25 9.94
CA ALA A 17 -6.54 -2.98 10.69
C ALA A 17 -6.49 -4.46 10.28
N THR A 18 -5.35 -5.11 10.46
CA THR A 18 -5.12 -6.52 10.09
C THR A 18 -6.24 -7.44 10.59
N GLU A 19 -6.73 -7.22 11.82
CA GLU A 19 -7.81 -8.00 12.41
C GLU A 19 -9.13 -7.91 11.63
N ILE A 20 -9.44 -6.71 11.10
CA ILE A 20 -10.65 -6.51 10.28
C ILE A 20 -10.48 -7.18 8.93
N ASN A 21 -9.29 -7.15 8.33
CA ASN A 21 -9.01 -7.87 7.08
C ASN A 21 -9.14 -9.38 7.25
N GLU A 22 -8.67 -9.93 8.37
CA GLU A 22 -8.84 -11.36 8.69
C GLU A 22 -10.32 -11.72 8.85
N TYR A 23 -11.05 -10.94 9.65
CA TYR A 23 -12.48 -11.11 9.83
C TYR A 23 -13.25 -11.06 8.50
N MET A 24 -12.97 -10.06 7.65
CA MET A 24 -13.62 -9.91 6.36
C MET A 24 -13.29 -11.07 5.41
N SER A 25 -12.06 -11.55 5.43
CA SER A 25 -11.63 -12.72 4.64
C SER A 25 -12.36 -14.00 5.08
N GLU A 26 -12.51 -14.21 6.37
CA GLU A 26 -13.29 -15.33 6.91
C GLU A 26 -14.76 -15.21 6.53
N TYR A 27 -15.34 -14.02 6.70
CA TYR A 27 -16.73 -13.77 6.35
C TYR A 27 -17.00 -13.98 4.85
N ALA A 28 -16.11 -13.52 3.98
CA ALA A 28 -16.21 -13.76 2.53
C ALA A 28 -16.18 -15.26 2.19
N ARG A 29 -15.33 -16.05 2.86
CA ARG A 29 -15.30 -17.52 2.70
C ARG A 29 -16.62 -18.15 3.12
N ASN A 30 -17.18 -17.71 4.23
CA ASN A 30 -18.46 -18.22 4.74
C ASN A 30 -19.60 -17.92 3.77
N VAL A 31 -19.64 -16.72 3.20
CA VAL A 31 -20.63 -16.33 2.18
C VAL A 31 -20.51 -17.21 0.93
N LEU A 32 -19.28 -17.39 0.41
CA LEU A 32 -19.05 -18.21 -0.78
C LEU A 32 -19.42 -19.68 -0.55
N ASN A 33 -19.03 -20.26 0.58
CA ASN A 33 -19.38 -21.63 0.93
C ASN A 33 -20.89 -21.80 1.17
N GLY A 34 -21.53 -20.82 1.79
CA GLY A 34 -22.98 -20.81 1.98
C GLY A 34 -23.73 -20.75 0.64
N ALA A 35 -23.32 -19.87 -0.26
CA ALA A 35 -23.88 -19.79 -1.60
C ALA A 35 -23.69 -21.10 -2.39
N ALA A 36 -22.51 -21.70 -2.33
CA ALA A 36 -22.24 -22.97 -2.97
C ALA A 36 -23.16 -24.08 -2.42
N ALA A 37 -23.32 -24.13 -1.10
CA ALA A 37 -24.21 -25.09 -0.45
C ALA A 37 -25.68 -24.91 -0.87
N MET A 38 -26.17 -23.68 -0.95
CA MET A 38 -27.52 -23.36 -1.41
C MET A 38 -27.79 -23.88 -2.84
N HIS A 39 -26.77 -23.87 -3.70
CA HIS A 39 -26.88 -24.31 -5.08
C HIS A 39 -26.43 -25.75 -5.31
N GLY A 40 -26.11 -26.50 -4.26
CA GLY A 40 -25.70 -27.91 -4.33
C GLY A 40 -24.39 -28.13 -5.11
N VAL A 41 -23.50 -27.12 -5.13
CA VAL A 41 -22.18 -27.17 -5.77
C VAL A 41 -21.05 -27.17 -4.72
N SER A 42 -19.83 -27.50 -5.11
CA SER A 42 -18.64 -27.34 -4.28
C SER A 42 -17.93 -26.02 -4.63
N CYS A 43 -17.33 -25.39 -3.62
CA CYS A 43 -16.50 -24.21 -3.79
C CYS A 43 -15.07 -24.55 -3.35
N ASP A 44 -14.08 -24.25 -4.19
CA ASP A 44 -12.65 -24.32 -3.87
C ASP A 44 -12.10 -22.90 -3.89
N ILE A 45 -11.59 -22.44 -2.76
CA ILE A 45 -11.13 -21.06 -2.58
C ILE A 45 -9.62 -21.06 -2.43
N LYS A 46 -8.91 -20.49 -3.40
CA LYS A 46 -7.46 -20.27 -3.36
C LYS A 46 -7.16 -18.80 -3.12
N VAL A 47 -6.32 -18.53 -2.13
CA VAL A 47 -5.76 -17.20 -1.92
C VAL A 47 -4.55 -17.06 -2.84
N MET A 48 -4.60 -16.12 -3.78
CA MET A 48 -3.53 -15.89 -4.75
C MET A 48 -2.56 -14.79 -4.30
N GLY A 49 -2.98 -13.95 -3.39
CA GLY A 49 -2.17 -12.87 -2.82
C GLY A 49 -2.89 -12.21 -1.67
N ALA A 50 -2.14 -11.54 -0.85
CA ALA A 50 -2.64 -10.70 0.23
C ALA A 50 -1.69 -9.53 0.44
N ALA A 51 -2.22 -8.40 0.92
CA ALA A 51 -1.43 -7.29 1.40
C ALA A 51 -2.02 -6.80 2.72
N ASN A 52 -1.15 -6.43 3.65
CA ASN A 52 -1.57 -5.90 4.94
C ASN A 52 -1.95 -4.41 4.82
N SER A 53 -2.74 -3.93 5.77
CA SER A 53 -2.84 -2.51 6.00
C SER A 53 -1.49 -1.97 6.53
N MET A 54 -1.21 -0.71 6.25
CA MET A 54 -0.05 -0.01 6.80
C MET A 54 -0.44 1.39 7.24
N THR A 55 0.24 1.86 8.27
CA THR A 55 0.14 3.24 8.75
C THR A 55 1.54 3.81 8.80
N SER A 56 1.75 4.95 8.17
CA SER A 56 3.04 5.64 8.23
C SER A 56 3.30 6.18 9.63
N SER A 57 4.55 6.08 10.10
CA SER A 57 4.97 6.68 11.37
C SER A 57 4.90 8.20 11.29
N PRO A 58 4.21 8.88 12.22
CA PRO A 58 4.05 10.34 12.18
C PRO A 58 5.38 11.09 12.16
N GLU A 59 6.36 10.61 12.92
CA GLU A 59 7.69 11.17 13.04
C GLU A 59 8.45 11.09 11.70
N MET A 60 8.37 9.94 11.03
CA MET A 60 8.98 9.75 9.72
C MET A 60 8.29 10.61 8.65
N MET A 61 6.97 10.74 8.71
CA MET A 61 6.22 11.64 7.82
C MET A 61 6.63 13.10 8.02
N ALA A 62 6.72 13.56 9.28
CA ALA A 62 7.14 14.91 9.61
C ALA A 62 8.58 15.20 9.11
N ARG A 63 9.47 14.23 9.24
CA ARG A 63 10.85 14.32 8.76
C ARG A 63 10.91 14.44 7.24
N ILE A 64 10.24 13.54 6.51
CA ILE A 64 10.19 13.57 5.04
C ILE A 64 9.61 14.90 4.56
N ARG A 65 8.56 15.39 5.23
CA ARG A 65 7.93 16.68 4.90
C ARG A 65 8.92 17.82 5.09
N ARG A 66 9.58 17.90 6.24
CA ARG A 66 10.56 18.93 6.52
C ARG A 66 11.68 18.95 5.48
N VAL A 67 12.29 17.81 5.21
CA VAL A 67 13.33 17.68 4.17
C VAL A 67 12.80 18.15 2.82
N THR A 68 11.58 17.77 2.45
CA THR A 68 11.00 18.11 1.16
C THR A 68 10.72 19.63 1.05
N GLU A 69 10.14 20.23 2.07
CA GLU A 69 9.71 21.64 2.02
C GLU A 69 10.85 22.61 2.36
N GLU A 70 11.62 22.33 3.43
CA GLU A 70 12.62 23.28 3.94
C GLU A 70 13.98 23.10 3.25
N ASP A 71 14.46 21.87 3.09
CA ASP A 71 15.79 21.62 2.54
C ASP A 71 15.79 21.58 1.00
N LEU A 72 14.76 21.00 0.40
CA LEU A 72 14.67 20.85 -1.06
C LEU A 72 13.78 21.90 -1.73
N HIS A 73 13.07 22.72 -0.96
CA HIS A 73 12.16 23.76 -1.44
C HIS A 73 11.08 23.24 -2.41
N MET A 74 10.60 22.03 -2.16
CA MET A 74 9.55 21.38 -2.94
C MET A 74 8.22 21.43 -2.18
N LYS A 75 7.11 21.41 -2.93
CA LYS A 75 5.77 21.46 -2.35
C LYS A 75 5.26 20.07 -2.04
N VAL A 76 4.77 19.87 -0.81
CA VAL A 76 3.98 18.68 -0.44
C VAL A 76 2.51 18.96 -0.76
N SER A 77 1.89 18.10 -1.56
CA SER A 77 0.53 18.31 -2.06
C SER A 77 -0.57 17.77 -1.14
N ARG A 78 -0.23 16.88 -0.20
CA ARG A 78 -1.19 16.22 0.68
C ARG A 78 -0.60 16.05 2.07
N GLU A 79 -1.31 16.59 3.06
CA GLU A 79 -0.74 16.78 4.38
C GLU A 79 -0.95 15.60 5.33
N ASP A 80 -2.10 14.93 5.33
CA ASP A 80 -2.52 14.14 6.49
C ASP A 80 -2.96 12.70 6.18
N SER A 81 -2.38 12.07 5.18
CA SER A 81 -2.70 10.68 4.92
C SER A 81 -1.75 9.73 5.67
N LEU A 82 -2.07 9.41 6.91
CA LEU A 82 -1.39 8.35 7.67
C LEU A 82 -1.59 6.97 7.02
N HIS A 83 -2.61 6.82 6.21
CA HIS A 83 -3.00 5.56 5.59
C HIS A 83 -2.80 5.58 4.08
N SER A 84 -2.30 4.51 3.53
CA SER A 84 -2.32 4.27 2.08
C SER A 84 -3.77 4.13 1.60
N GLY A 85 -4.09 4.77 0.49
CA GLY A 85 -5.41 4.66 -0.13
C GLY A 85 -5.68 3.33 -0.86
N GLY A 86 -4.77 2.35 -0.75
CA GLY A 86 -4.85 1.05 -1.41
C GLY A 86 -4.04 -0.01 -0.67
N SER A 87 -4.13 -1.25 -1.12
CA SER A 87 -3.23 -2.31 -0.69
C SER A 87 -1.90 -2.19 -1.45
N GLU A 88 -0.79 -2.25 -0.75
CA GLU A 88 0.55 -2.14 -1.32
C GLU A 88 1.44 -3.22 -0.69
N ASP A 89 2.25 -3.89 -1.51
CA ASP A 89 3.19 -4.91 -1.02
C ASP A 89 4.21 -4.34 -0.04
N VAL A 90 4.53 -3.05 -0.15
CA VAL A 90 5.40 -2.34 0.79
C VAL A 90 4.86 -2.34 2.22
N SER A 91 3.57 -2.63 2.42
CA SER A 91 2.97 -2.76 3.76
C SER A 91 3.70 -3.77 4.64
N TYR A 92 4.17 -4.88 4.07
CA TYR A 92 4.96 -5.87 4.80
C TYR A 92 6.30 -5.30 5.29
N MET A 93 6.95 -4.47 4.49
CA MET A 93 8.22 -3.81 4.86
C MET A 93 7.99 -2.77 5.95
N VAL A 94 6.98 -1.92 5.79
CA VAL A 94 6.62 -0.89 6.79
C VAL A 94 6.29 -1.53 8.12
N ASN A 95 5.38 -2.51 8.13
CA ASN A 95 4.97 -3.21 9.34
C ASN A 95 6.16 -3.92 10.00
N ARG A 96 7.03 -4.56 9.22
CA ARG A 96 8.21 -5.25 9.75
C ARG A 96 9.18 -4.31 10.46
N VAL A 97 9.41 -3.13 9.92
CA VAL A 97 10.24 -2.11 10.56
C VAL A 97 9.60 -1.65 11.87
N GLN A 98 8.30 -1.38 11.87
CA GLN A 98 7.57 -0.91 13.05
C GLN A 98 7.46 -1.96 14.15
N GLU A 99 7.27 -3.23 13.81
CA GLU A 99 7.29 -4.36 14.76
C GLU A 99 8.61 -4.47 15.52
N HIS A 100 9.71 -3.98 14.95
CA HIS A 100 11.02 -3.94 15.59
C HIS A 100 11.33 -2.58 16.25
N GLY A 101 10.32 -1.74 16.44
CA GLY A 101 10.46 -0.44 17.09
C GLY A 101 11.09 0.65 16.20
N GLY A 102 11.20 0.41 14.90
CA GLY A 102 11.65 1.41 13.94
C GLY A 102 10.50 2.27 13.41
N GLU A 103 10.87 3.36 12.74
CA GLU A 103 9.94 4.25 12.06
C GLU A 103 9.97 4.00 10.55
N ALA A 104 8.81 3.96 9.93
CA ALA A 104 8.67 3.75 8.49
C ALA A 104 7.51 4.56 7.92
N SER A 105 7.65 4.97 6.67
CA SER A 105 6.62 5.69 5.95
C SER A 105 6.61 5.28 4.48
N PHE A 106 5.45 5.39 3.88
CA PHE A 106 5.24 5.25 2.45
C PHE A 106 4.90 6.60 1.84
N MET A 107 5.67 7.03 0.84
CA MET A 107 5.39 8.26 0.11
C MET A 107 5.06 7.96 -1.35
N ARG A 108 4.19 8.77 -1.92
CA ARG A 108 3.84 8.75 -3.34
C ARG A 108 4.34 10.03 -4.01
N LEU A 109 4.95 9.87 -5.16
CA LEU A 109 5.25 10.97 -6.05
C LEU A 109 4.08 11.13 -7.01
N LEU A 110 3.46 12.29 -6.99
CA LEU A 110 2.38 12.61 -7.91
C LEU A 110 2.97 13.14 -9.21
N THR A 111 2.62 12.53 -10.29
CA THR A 111 3.01 12.93 -11.66
C THR A 111 1.80 12.85 -12.56
N PRO A 112 1.74 13.63 -13.65
CA PRO A 112 0.73 13.42 -14.67
C PRO A 112 0.78 11.97 -15.15
N GLU A 113 -0.35 11.29 -15.10
CA GLU A 113 -0.48 9.91 -15.56
C GLU A 113 -0.88 9.88 -17.04
N ALA A 114 -0.23 9.00 -17.80
CA ALA A 114 -0.68 8.63 -19.14
C ALA A 114 -1.23 7.20 -19.08
N GLY A 115 -2.53 7.07 -19.29
CA GLY A 115 -3.25 5.81 -19.25
C GLY A 115 -3.66 5.38 -17.81
N PRO A 116 -4.58 4.43 -17.70
CA PRO A 116 -5.05 3.93 -16.41
C PRO A 116 -3.97 3.15 -15.67
N GLY A 117 -3.90 3.28 -14.35
CA GLY A 117 -3.05 2.44 -13.49
C GLY A 117 -3.30 0.94 -13.74
N HIS A 118 -2.26 0.12 -13.66
CA HIS A 118 -2.28 -1.32 -13.93
C HIS A 118 -2.68 -1.71 -15.36
N SER A 119 -2.61 -0.80 -16.33
CA SER A 119 -2.86 -1.09 -17.74
C SER A 119 -1.55 -1.21 -18.54
N ARG A 120 -1.64 -1.79 -19.74
CA ARG A 120 -0.49 -1.87 -20.67
C ARG A 120 -0.05 -0.52 -21.23
N THR A 121 -0.91 0.49 -21.11
CA THR A 121 -0.68 1.84 -21.58
C THR A 121 -0.37 2.81 -20.45
N PHE A 122 -0.18 2.30 -19.23
CA PHE A 122 0.24 3.10 -18.09
C PHE A 122 1.64 3.65 -18.34
N ASP A 123 1.78 4.94 -18.11
CA ASP A 123 3.05 5.66 -18.19
C ASP A 123 3.09 6.76 -17.12
N ILE A 124 4.26 7.29 -16.84
CA ILE A 124 4.49 8.35 -15.85
C ILE A 124 5.31 9.49 -16.45
N GLY A 125 5.17 10.69 -15.88
CA GLY A 125 6.10 11.78 -16.17
C GLY A 125 7.47 11.47 -15.56
N GLU A 126 8.48 11.25 -16.41
CA GLU A 126 9.83 10.85 -15.99
C GLU A 126 10.53 11.90 -15.12
N GLU A 127 10.08 13.15 -15.15
CA GLU A 127 10.54 14.23 -14.27
C GLU A 127 10.28 13.95 -12.77
N ALA A 128 9.38 13.02 -12.45
CA ALA A 128 9.17 12.56 -11.08
C ALA A 128 10.35 11.75 -10.54
N LEU A 129 11.11 11.07 -11.39
CA LEU A 129 12.22 10.20 -10.97
C LEU A 129 13.32 10.97 -10.24
N PRO A 130 13.91 12.06 -10.80
CA PRO A 130 14.90 12.84 -10.07
C PRO A 130 14.33 13.51 -8.80
N THR A 131 13.04 13.83 -8.79
CA THR A 131 12.37 14.34 -7.59
C THR A 131 12.37 13.30 -6.48
N GLY A 132 12.00 12.05 -6.79
CA GLY A 132 12.04 10.94 -5.84
C GLY A 132 13.44 10.71 -5.29
N VAL A 133 14.44 10.65 -6.16
CA VAL A 133 15.84 10.48 -5.75
C VAL A 133 16.27 11.57 -4.76
N LYS A 134 15.95 12.84 -5.03
CA LYS A 134 16.31 13.95 -4.14
C LYS A 134 15.66 13.81 -2.76
N ILE A 135 14.38 13.47 -2.70
CA ILE A 135 13.65 13.30 -1.43
C ILE A 135 14.23 12.11 -0.64
N PHE A 136 14.46 10.96 -1.29
CA PHE A 136 15.07 9.81 -0.64
C PHE A 136 16.47 10.10 -0.12
N CYS A 137 17.34 10.64 -0.97
CA CYS A 137 18.71 10.97 -0.57
C CYS A 137 18.74 12.03 0.54
N GLY A 138 17.91 13.07 0.46
CA GLY A 138 17.79 14.10 1.48
C GLY A 138 17.32 13.54 2.82
N THR A 139 16.32 12.66 2.80
CA THR A 139 15.81 12.01 4.02
C THR A 139 16.85 11.08 4.64
N VAL A 140 17.54 10.25 3.84
CA VAL A 140 18.61 9.37 4.33
C VAL A 140 19.75 10.22 4.93
N TYR A 141 20.13 11.29 4.26
CA TYR A 141 21.15 12.23 4.76
C TYR A 141 20.75 12.85 6.10
N ASP A 142 19.48 13.24 6.25
CA ASP A 142 18.97 13.80 7.50
C ASP A 142 18.94 12.78 8.66
N ILE A 143 18.67 11.49 8.36
CA ILE A 143 18.67 10.42 9.36
C ILE A 143 20.08 10.04 9.79
N MET A 144 20.97 9.85 8.83
CA MET A 144 22.29 9.30 9.10
C MET A 144 23.31 10.37 9.48
N GLY A 145 23.06 11.61 9.09
CA GLY A 145 24.05 12.68 9.16
C GLY A 145 25.24 12.44 8.23
N THR A 146 26.11 13.43 8.14
CA THR A 146 27.47 13.22 7.66
C THR A 146 28.40 13.59 8.79
N GLU A 147 28.95 12.62 9.45
CA GLU A 147 30.20 12.86 10.15
C GLU A 147 31.26 13.18 9.07
N ARG A 148 31.68 14.42 9.05
CA ARG A 148 32.88 14.88 8.33
C ARG A 148 34.10 14.69 9.19
#